data_23bd2b62a1c43e4df5127d98cf47b495
#
_entry.id   23bd2b62a1c43e4df5127d98cf47b495
#
_cell.length_a   1.000
_cell.length_b   1.000
_cell.length_c   1.000
_cell.angle_alpha   90.00
_cell.angle_beta   90.00
_cell.angle_gamma   90.00
#
_symmetry.space_group_name_H-M   'P 1'
#
loop_
_entity.id
_entity.type
_entity.pdbx_description
1 polymer ?
#
loop_
_entity_poly.entity_id
_entity_poly.type
_entity_poly.pdbx_seq_one_letter_code
_entity_poly.pdbx_strand_id
1 'polypeptide(L)'
;MRDAPQSSPVRHTAAWVLFGLGAIAITAFLLWPGGYAGRISSSTSTSVATATEQLRESSTSTPPTGTLTPTVIVTSTVLLSPASVTEATEAASDSAISRFSGEQAYQFVLEQVAFGPRPVGSEAGWRTGDYIIRQLEVTGWEVSTQEFTYKGVTGRNIIGKGGSGPVIILGAHYDTRPVADQDPDPARRSEPILGANDGASGVAVLLELARVLDQAALKREVWLTFFDAEDRGRLDGWPFSVGAMEMARRLTQVPEAMVLVDMVGDADQQIYFESNSHPDLAAEIWKVAKSLGYEKYFIPQLKYTIIDDHLPFVQRGIPAVDIIDFDYPYWHTVEDTADKVSPESLQRVGHTLQVWLENLPTR
;
A
#
# COMPACT_ATOMS: atom_id res chain seq x y z
N MET A 1 79.99 31.31 -4.80
CA MET A 1 80.40 30.75 -6.08
C MET A 1 79.87 29.33 -6.15
N ARG A 2 78.80 29.13 -6.87
CA ARG A 2 78.45 28.06 -7.82
C ARG A 2 76.91 28.14 -8.05
N ASP A 3 76.63 28.22 -9.33
CA ASP A 3 75.37 28.55 -9.93
C ASP A 3 74.33 27.45 -9.72
N ALA A 4 73.08 27.86 -9.53
CA ALA A 4 71.91 27.00 -9.64
C ALA A 4 71.30 27.14 -11.06
N PRO A 5 70.87 26.10 -11.72
CA PRO A 5 70.27 26.19 -13.05
C PRO A 5 68.80 26.58 -12.95
N GLN A 6 68.41 27.49 -13.86
CA GLN A 6 67.00 27.90 -14.12
C GLN A 6 66.22 26.79 -14.78
N SER A 7 65.00 26.53 -14.29
CA SER A 7 64.02 25.65 -14.94
C SER A 7 63.02 26.48 -15.75
N SER A 8 62.88 26.15 -17.00
CA SER A 8 61.95 26.74 -17.98
C SER A 8 60.47 26.35 -17.73
N PRO A 9 59.51 27.20 -18.07
CA PRO A 9 58.09 26.85 -17.88
C PRO A 9 57.55 25.98 -19.01
N VAL A 10 56.94 24.86 -18.64
CA VAL A 10 56.20 23.98 -19.55
C VAL A 10 54.84 24.61 -19.88
N ARG A 11 54.61 24.90 -21.14
CA ARG A 11 53.32 25.36 -21.67
C ARG A 11 52.38 24.18 -21.79
N HIS A 12 51.28 24.18 -21.02
CA HIS A 12 50.18 23.24 -21.26
C HIS A 12 49.23 23.87 -22.27
N THR A 13 49.17 23.28 -23.46
CA THR A 13 48.15 23.52 -24.47
C THR A 13 46.86 22.78 -24.07
N ALA A 14 45.83 23.53 -23.69
CA ALA A 14 44.49 22.99 -23.49
C ALA A 14 43.83 22.75 -24.85
N ALA A 15 43.51 21.49 -25.16
CA ALA A 15 42.71 21.10 -26.30
C ALA A 15 41.23 21.21 -25.91
N TRP A 16 40.50 22.14 -26.53
CA TRP A 16 39.06 22.25 -26.46
C TRP A 16 38.42 21.25 -27.43
N VAL A 17 37.71 20.25 -26.89
CA VAL A 17 36.85 19.37 -27.68
C VAL A 17 35.45 19.97 -27.67
N LEU A 18 35.06 20.51 -28.84
CA LEU A 18 33.72 20.99 -29.11
C LEU A 18 32.80 19.76 -29.32
N PHE A 19 31.91 19.46 -28.40
CA PHE A 19 30.76 18.60 -28.62
C PHE A 19 29.61 19.43 -29.21
N GLY A 20 29.27 19.12 -30.44
CA GLY A 20 28.18 19.73 -31.17
C GLY A 20 26.82 19.30 -30.58
N LEU A 21 26.00 20.29 -30.25
CA LEU A 21 24.58 20.14 -29.94
C LEU A 21 23.80 19.84 -31.22
N GLY A 22 23.40 18.58 -31.39
CA GLY A 22 22.40 18.19 -32.38
C GLY A 22 20.98 18.48 -31.85
N ALA A 23 20.39 19.58 -32.29
CA ALA A 23 18.99 19.86 -32.06
C ALA A 23 18.13 18.97 -32.95
N ILE A 24 17.39 18.03 -32.40
CA ILE A 24 16.34 17.29 -33.10
C ILE A 24 15.03 18.07 -32.86
N ALA A 25 14.57 18.80 -33.89
CA ALA A 25 13.25 19.39 -33.91
C ALA A 25 12.23 18.31 -34.28
N ILE A 26 11.37 17.96 -33.33
CA ILE A 26 10.18 17.15 -33.61
C ILE A 26 9.04 18.10 -33.93
N THR A 27 8.68 18.15 -35.21
CA THR A 27 7.53 18.91 -35.73
C THR A 27 6.27 18.06 -35.48
N ALA A 28 5.40 18.50 -34.58
CA ALA A 28 4.09 17.92 -34.39
C ALA A 28 3.15 18.45 -35.50
N PHE A 29 2.66 17.58 -36.34
CA PHE A 29 1.59 17.88 -37.30
C PHE A 29 0.23 17.75 -36.61
N LEU A 30 -0.43 18.87 -36.38
CA LEU A 30 -1.87 18.95 -36.09
C LEU A 30 -2.60 19.24 -37.40
N LEU A 31 -3.38 18.28 -37.89
CA LEU A 31 -4.44 18.54 -38.83
C LEU A 31 -5.54 17.49 -38.69
N TRP A 32 -6.68 17.91 -38.19
CA TRP A 32 -7.97 17.28 -38.44
C TRP A 32 -9.00 18.37 -38.63
N PRO A 33 -9.65 18.41 -39.80
CA PRO A 33 -10.98 18.92 -39.91
C PRO A 33 -11.88 17.90 -40.60
N GLY A 34 -12.99 17.54 -39.98
CA GLY A 34 -13.98 16.68 -40.60
C GLY A 34 -15.26 16.69 -39.80
N GLY A 35 -16.08 17.71 -40.00
CA GLY A 35 -17.43 17.76 -39.48
C GLY A 35 -18.34 16.78 -40.22
N TYR A 36 -19.21 16.11 -39.48
CA TYR A 36 -20.44 15.50 -40.04
C TYR A 36 -21.63 15.98 -39.22
N ALA A 37 -22.44 16.78 -39.86
CA ALA A 37 -23.77 17.14 -39.42
C ALA A 37 -24.73 16.02 -39.83
N GLY A 38 -25.43 15.42 -38.89
CA GLY A 38 -26.46 14.42 -39.10
C GLY A 38 -27.69 14.73 -38.26
N ARG A 39 -28.77 14.94 -38.95
CA ARG A 39 -30.09 15.47 -38.60
C ARG A 39 -30.76 14.83 -37.40
N ILE A 40 -31.46 15.70 -36.67
CA ILE A 40 -32.53 15.49 -35.72
C ILE A 40 -33.68 14.70 -36.35
N SER A 41 -34.21 13.73 -35.68
CA SER A 41 -35.58 13.25 -35.87
C SER A 41 -36.21 12.95 -34.49
N SER A 42 -37.19 13.74 -34.18
CA SER A 42 -38.07 13.68 -33.01
C SER A 42 -39.09 12.55 -33.18
N SER A 43 -39.32 11.77 -32.16
CA SER A 43 -40.61 11.12 -31.94
C SER A 43 -40.94 11.06 -30.45
N THR A 44 -41.92 11.86 -30.14
CA THR A 44 -42.75 11.88 -28.93
C THR A 44 -43.54 10.56 -28.79
N SER A 45 -43.57 9.99 -27.59
CA SER A 45 -44.76 9.24 -27.13
C SER A 45 -44.83 9.26 -25.61
N THR A 46 -45.88 9.90 -25.18
CA THR A 46 -46.42 10.01 -23.84
C THR A 46 -47.12 8.71 -23.44
N SER A 47 -46.89 8.20 -22.24
CA SER A 47 -47.97 7.53 -21.50
C SER A 47 -47.76 7.65 -19.99
N VAL A 48 -48.71 8.35 -19.39
CA VAL A 48 -48.97 8.46 -17.95
C VAL A 48 -49.75 7.22 -17.53
N ALA A 49 -49.37 6.60 -16.42
CA ALA A 49 -50.21 5.69 -15.67
C ALA A 49 -50.03 5.94 -14.18
N THR A 50 -51.02 6.62 -13.65
CA THR A 50 -51.34 6.80 -12.22
C THR A 50 -51.94 5.51 -11.69
N ALA A 51 -51.52 5.00 -10.56
CA ALA A 51 -52.27 4.06 -9.76
C ALA A 51 -52.09 4.32 -8.27
N THR A 52 -53.17 4.50 -7.67
CA THR A 52 -53.63 5.02 -6.40
C THR A 52 -53.30 4.05 -5.24
N GLU A 53 -53.01 4.65 -4.12
CA GLU A 53 -53.08 4.25 -2.72
C GLU A 53 -54.26 3.36 -2.34
N GLN A 54 -54.03 2.29 -1.58
CA GLN A 54 -55.00 1.75 -0.64
C GLN A 54 -54.34 1.24 0.63
N LEU A 55 -54.60 1.95 1.71
CA LEU A 55 -54.50 1.53 3.10
C LEU A 55 -55.60 0.47 3.39
N ARG A 56 -55.27 -0.58 4.14
CA ARG A 56 -56.21 -1.21 5.06
C ARG A 56 -55.53 -1.88 6.24
N GLU A 57 -56.14 -1.63 7.36
CA GLU A 57 -55.84 -1.91 8.75
C GLU A 57 -55.91 -3.38 9.16
N SER A 58 -55.21 -3.66 10.26
CA SER A 58 -55.64 -4.41 11.47
C SER A 58 -55.97 -5.88 11.39
N SER A 59 -55.20 -6.71 12.11
CA SER A 59 -55.79 -7.53 13.18
C SER A 59 -54.74 -8.19 14.07
N THR A 60 -54.88 -7.97 15.34
CA THR A 60 -54.25 -8.62 16.49
C THR A 60 -54.63 -10.10 16.56
N SER A 61 -53.66 -11.01 16.81
CA SER A 61 -53.95 -12.32 17.37
C SER A 61 -52.86 -12.78 18.33
N THR A 62 -53.31 -13.08 19.52
CA THR A 62 -52.60 -13.65 20.68
C THR A 62 -51.97 -15.02 20.40
N PRO A 63 -50.88 -15.41 21.08
CA PRO A 63 -50.28 -16.72 20.92
C PRO A 63 -50.95 -17.79 21.79
N PRO A 64 -51.04 -19.04 21.34
CA PRO A 64 -51.46 -20.15 22.21
C PRO A 64 -50.30 -20.72 23.02
N THR A 65 -50.60 -20.98 24.26
CA THR A 65 -49.84 -21.69 25.26
C THR A 65 -49.65 -23.16 24.81
N GLY A 66 -48.41 -23.56 24.54
CA GLY A 66 -48.01 -24.94 24.22
C GLY A 66 -47.25 -25.58 25.36
N THR A 67 -47.77 -26.63 25.89
CA THR A 67 -47.33 -27.50 26.95
C THR A 67 -45.97 -28.16 26.67
N LEU A 68 -45.07 -28.09 27.63
CA LEU A 68 -43.74 -28.75 27.61
C LEU A 68 -43.91 -30.28 27.87
N THR A 69 -43.51 -31.12 26.95
CA THR A 69 -43.32 -32.55 27.13
C THR A 69 -41.83 -32.84 27.38
N PRO A 70 -41.47 -33.65 28.38
CA PRO A 70 -40.05 -33.95 28.64
C PRO A 70 -39.51 -34.97 27.64
N THR A 71 -38.43 -34.61 26.96
CA THR A 71 -37.66 -35.50 26.09
C THR A 71 -36.68 -36.33 26.94
N VAL A 72 -36.84 -37.64 26.91
CA VAL A 72 -35.96 -38.61 27.51
C VAL A 72 -34.67 -38.70 26.69
N ILE A 73 -33.53 -38.38 27.31
CA ILE A 73 -32.17 -38.58 26.71
C ILE A 73 -31.77 -40.03 26.96
N VAL A 74 -31.72 -40.81 25.91
CA VAL A 74 -31.14 -42.18 25.91
C VAL A 74 -29.65 -42.06 25.63
N THR A 75 -28.81 -42.30 26.64
CA THR A 75 -27.35 -42.35 26.51
C THR A 75 -26.94 -43.75 26.06
N SER A 76 -26.55 -43.88 24.81
CA SER A 76 -25.96 -45.12 24.27
C SER A 76 -24.46 -45.09 24.47
N THR A 77 -23.97 -45.92 25.38
CA THR A 77 -22.56 -46.21 25.62
C THR A 77 -22.06 -47.15 24.52
N VAL A 78 -21.22 -46.65 23.60
CA VAL A 78 -20.51 -47.50 22.63
C VAL A 78 -19.18 -47.91 23.25
N LEU A 79 -19.02 -49.19 23.50
CA LEU A 79 -17.75 -49.84 23.85
C LEU A 79 -16.87 -49.93 22.62
N LEU A 80 -15.82 -49.11 22.52
CA LEU A 80 -14.78 -49.24 21.51
C LEU A 80 -13.74 -50.27 21.96
N SER A 81 -13.58 -51.29 21.12
CA SER A 81 -12.48 -52.27 21.21
C SER A 81 -11.16 -51.64 20.75
N PRO A 82 -10.01 -51.94 21.36
CA PRO A 82 -8.72 -51.37 20.95
C PRO A 82 -8.25 -52.04 19.65
N ALA A 83 -8.42 -51.39 18.52
CA ALA A 83 -7.74 -51.73 17.27
C ALA A 83 -6.44 -50.92 17.15
N SER A 84 -5.37 -51.62 16.83
CA SER A 84 -3.99 -51.17 16.65
C SER A 84 -3.86 -49.82 15.96
N VAL A 85 -3.30 -48.84 16.66
CA VAL A 85 -2.83 -47.60 16.06
C VAL A 85 -1.48 -47.88 15.41
N THR A 86 -1.48 -48.00 14.10
CA THR A 86 -0.26 -47.90 13.31
C THR A 86 0.08 -46.43 13.27
N GLU A 87 1.17 -46.02 13.92
CA GLU A 87 1.75 -44.70 13.79
C GLU A 87 2.17 -44.49 12.34
N ALA A 88 1.31 -43.79 11.57
CA ALA A 88 1.74 -43.05 10.40
C ALA A 88 2.32 -41.75 10.92
N THR A 89 3.64 -41.66 10.98
CA THR A 89 4.35 -40.41 11.16
C THR A 89 4.11 -39.57 9.91
N GLU A 90 2.99 -38.87 9.86
CA GLU A 90 2.87 -37.70 8.98
C GLU A 90 3.86 -36.66 9.50
N ALA A 91 4.90 -36.45 8.71
CA ALA A 91 5.69 -35.24 8.80
C ALA A 91 4.72 -34.09 8.50
N ALA A 92 4.08 -33.57 9.54
CA ALA A 92 3.41 -32.29 9.46
C ALA A 92 4.47 -31.29 9.01
N SER A 93 4.38 -30.83 7.78
CA SER A 93 5.06 -29.61 7.33
C SER A 93 4.65 -28.56 8.36
N ASP A 94 5.62 -28.04 9.07
CA ASP A 94 5.48 -26.88 9.94
C ASP A 94 5.13 -25.70 9.01
N SER A 95 3.86 -25.61 8.61
CA SER A 95 3.33 -24.46 7.93
C SER A 95 3.38 -23.36 8.97
N ALA A 96 4.29 -22.41 8.79
CA ALA A 96 4.49 -21.28 9.68
C ALA A 96 3.11 -20.69 10.00
N ILE A 97 2.67 -20.88 11.25
CA ILE A 97 1.38 -20.35 11.71
C ILE A 97 1.52 -18.83 11.60
N SER A 98 0.71 -18.22 10.74
CA SER A 98 0.68 -16.76 10.62
C SER A 98 0.35 -16.14 11.97
N ARG A 99 1.22 -15.26 12.45
CA ARG A 99 0.92 -14.40 13.59
C ARG A 99 0.25 -13.11 13.14
N PHE A 100 0.42 -12.74 11.86
CA PHE A 100 -0.24 -11.60 11.26
C PHE A 100 -1.76 -11.85 11.22
N SER A 101 -2.53 -10.83 11.59
CA SER A 101 -3.99 -10.86 11.58
C SER A 101 -4.54 -9.79 10.65
N GLY A 102 -5.17 -10.22 9.56
CA GLY A 102 -5.85 -9.31 8.64
C GLY A 102 -6.99 -8.53 9.30
N GLU A 103 -7.70 -9.17 10.24
CA GLU A 103 -8.73 -8.51 11.05
C GLU A 103 -8.16 -7.38 11.92
N GLN A 104 -6.99 -7.61 12.55
CA GLN A 104 -6.33 -6.56 13.32
C GLN A 104 -5.81 -5.45 12.41
N ALA A 105 -5.25 -5.79 11.26
CA ALA A 105 -4.85 -4.79 10.25
C ALA A 105 -6.06 -3.96 9.79
N TYR A 106 -7.21 -4.58 9.59
CA TYR A 106 -8.43 -3.87 9.23
C TYR A 106 -8.90 -2.90 10.33
N GLN A 107 -8.72 -3.23 11.63
CA GLN A 107 -8.98 -2.27 12.71
C GLN A 107 -8.08 -1.04 12.57
N PHE A 108 -6.80 -1.20 12.20
CA PHE A 108 -5.91 -0.07 11.93
C PHE A 108 -6.37 0.78 10.74
N VAL A 109 -7.00 0.20 9.72
CA VAL A 109 -7.67 0.99 8.65
C VAL A 109 -8.81 1.82 9.22
N LEU A 110 -9.71 1.21 9.99
CA LEU A 110 -10.85 1.90 10.58
C LEU A 110 -10.43 3.06 11.49
N GLU A 111 -9.39 2.87 12.30
CA GLU A 111 -8.86 3.92 13.20
C GLU A 111 -8.28 5.09 12.42
N GLN A 112 -7.58 4.85 11.30
CA GLN A 112 -7.06 5.91 10.44
C GLN A 112 -8.19 6.67 9.73
N VAL A 113 -9.15 5.97 9.16
CA VAL A 113 -10.32 6.57 8.49
C VAL A 113 -11.15 7.43 9.44
N ALA A 114 -11.21 7.07 10.74
CA ALA A 114 -11.90 7.86 11.75
C ALA A 114 -11.30 9.26 11.99
N PHE A 115 -10.04 9.51 11.60
CA PHE A 115 -9.47 10.86 11.61
C PHE A 115 -10.02 11.75 10.49
N GLY A 116 -10.67 11.15 9.47
CA GLY A 116 -11.12 11.81 8.26
C GLY A 116 -10.01 11.93 7.19
N PRO A 117 -10.24 12.75 6.15
CA PRO A 117 -9.24 13.05 5.14
C PRO A 117 -7.96 13.61 5.76
N ARG A 118 -6.81 13.10 5.31
CA ARG A 118 -5.49 13.33 5.93
C ARG A 118 -4.47 13.98 4.98
N PRO A 119 -4.82 14.99 4.18
CA PRO A 119 -3.84 15.60 3.28
C PRO A 119 -2.63 16.12 4.05
N VAL A 120 -1.45 16.10 3.42
CA VAL A 120 -0.22 16.63 4.00
C VAL A 120 -0.42 18.02 4.61
N GLY A 121 0.09 18.23 5.83
CA GLY A 121 -0.01 19.50 6.57
C GLY A 121 -1.36 19.74 7.24
N SER A 122 -2.36 18.86 7.09
CA SER A 122 -3.64 18.97 7.78
C SER A 122 -3.55 18.53 9.25
N GLU A 123 -4.48 19.01 10.09
CA GLU A 123 -4.58 18.56 11.48
C GLU A 123 -4.83 17.04 11.56
N ALA A 124 -5.68 16.50 10.69
CA ALA A 124 -5.95 15.06 10.63
C ALA A 124 -4.70 14.27 10.25
N GLY A 125 -3.90 14.73 9.27
CA GLY A 125 -2.62 14.13 8.92
C GLY A 125 -1.65 14.10 10.12
N TRP A 126 -1.49 15.22 10.84
CA TRP A 126 -0.67 15.28 12.05
C TRP A 126 -1.14 14.31 13.14
N ARG A 127 -2.45 14.25 13.40
CA ARG A 127 -3.06 13.33 14.39
C ARG A 127 -2.86 11.86 13.99
N THR A 128 -2.95 11.54 12.71
CA THR A 128 -2.67 10.20 12.19
C THR A 128 -1.19 9.85 12.39
N GLY A 129 -0.28 10.76 12.09
CA GLY A 129 1.14 10.55 12.37
C GLY A 129 1.42 10.33 13.87
N ASP A 130 0.78 11.09 14.77
CA ASP A 130 0.90 10.88 16.22
C ASP A 130 0.29 9.53 16.66
N TYR A 131 -0.76 9.07 15.99
CA TYR A 131 -1.32 7.75 16.20
C TYR A 131 -0.33 6.65 15.78
N ILE A 132 0.27 6.74 14.60
CA ILE A 132 1.30 5.79 14.12
C ILE A 132 2.48 5.71 15.09
N ILE A 133 3.00 6.86 15.55
CA ILE A 133 4.08 6.92 16.55
C ILE A 133 3.70 6.11 17.79
N ARG A 134 2.52 6.34 18.36
CA ARG A 134 2.06 5.62 19.56
C ARG A 134 1.95 4.11 19.34
N GLN A 135 1.46 3.67 18.18
CA GLN A 135 1.35 2.24 17.87
C GLN A 135 2.73 1.57 17.79
N LEU A 136 3.71 2.23 17.21
CA LEU A 136 5.09 1.76 17.15
C LEU A 136 5.74 1.71 18.55
N GLU A 137 5.57 2.77 19.37
CA GLU A 137 6.11 2.83 20.72
C GLU A 137 5.55 1.73 21.63
N VAL A 138 4.23 1.49 21.57
CA VAL A 138 3.55 0.44 22.34
C VAL A 138 4.06 -0.96 21.99
N THR A 139 4.47 -1.16 20.73
CA THR A 139 5.03 -2.43 20.25
C THR A 139 6.56 -2.50 20.37
N GLY A 140 7.19 -1.51 20.99
CA GLY A 140 8.60 -1.52 21.37
C GLY A 140 9.58 -1.16 20.24
N TRP A 141 9.10 -0.52 19.17
CA TRP A 141 9.97 -0.02 18.10
C TRP A 141 10.65 1.30 18.51
N GLU A 142 11.91 1.48 18.11
CA GLU A 142 12.62 2.76 18.25
C GLU A 142 12.08 3.74 17.23
N VAL A 143 11.37 4.79 17.68
CA VAL A 143 10.70 5.74 16.79
C VAL A 143 11.52 6.99 16.59
N SER A 144 11.64 7.41 15.34
CA SER A 144 12.18 8.72 14.95
C SER A 144 11.30 9.36 13.90
N THR A 145 11.35 10.69 13.80
CA THR A 145 10.61 11.48 12.81
C THR A 145 11.55 12.29 11.94
N GLN A 146 11.10 12.54 10.71
CA GLN A 146 11.83 13.37 9.77
C GLN A 146 10.89 14.41 9.18
N GLU A 147 10.91 15.62 9.76
CA GLU A 147 10.15 16.73 9.21
C GLU A 147 10.83 17.30 7.96
N PHE A 148 10.01 17.76 7.03
CA PHE A 148 10.42 18.45 5.82
C PHE A 148 9.37 19.51 5.44
N THR A 149 9.79 20.46 4.61
CA THR A 149 8.88 21.49 4.09
C THR A 149 8.99 21.54 2.57
N TYR A 150 7.86 21.41 1.88
CA TYR A 150 7.79 21.54 0.44
C TYR A 150 6.70 22.57 0.07
N LYS A 151 7.04 23.55 -0.76
CA LYS A 151 6.14 24.67 -1.16
C LYS A 151 5.39 25.33 0.01
N GLY A 152 6.05 25.46 1.17
CA GLY A 152 5.47 26.09 2.35
C GLY A 152 4.55 25.21 3.20
N VAL A 153 4.36 23.94 2.83
CA VAL A 153 3.63 22.94 3.62
C VAL A 153 4.64 22.04 4.33
N THR A 154 4.45 21.83 5.62
CA THR A 154 5.30 20.92 6.41
C THR A 154 4.66 19.54 6.50
N GLY A 155 5.42 18.52 6.11
CA GLY A 155 5.11 17.11 6.26
C GLY A 155 6.10 16.42 7.20
N ARG A 156 5.80 15.18 7.59
CA ARG A 156 6.59 14.42 8.56
C ARG A 156 6.61 12.92 8.23
N ASN A 157 7.76 12.39 7.81
CA ASN A 157 7.96 10.94 7.78
C ASN A 157 8.18 10.39 9.20
N ILE A 158 7.71 9.17 9.43
CA ILE A 158 7.84 8.45 10.70
C ILE A 158 8.60 7.15 10.43
N ILE A 159 9.56 6.80 11.28
CA ILE A 159 10.42 5.64 11.09
C ILE A 159 10.47 4.87 12.41
N GLY A 160 9.92 3.66 12.44
CA GLY A 160 10.09 2.70 13.51
C GLY A 160 11.21 1.72 13.16
N LYS A 161 12.22 1.58 14.04
CA LYS A 161 13.37 0.70 13.82
C LYS A 161 13.36 -0.46 14.80
N GLY A 162 13.64 -1.66 14.30
CA GLY A 162 13.74 -2.87 15.11
C GLY A 162 14.64 -3.92 14.47
N GLY A 163 15.13 -4.85 15.27
CA GLY A 163 16.07 -5.87 14.81
C GLY A 163 17.51 -5.38 14.72
N SER A 164 18.36 -6.13 14.03
CA SER A 164 19.78 -5.78 13.85
C SER A 164 20.36 -6.43 12.59
N GLY A 165 21.35 -5.77 11.98
CA GLY A 165 22.01 -6.23 10.76
C GLY A 165 21.87 -5.26 9.60
N PRO A 166 21.98 -5.72 8.32
CA PRO A 166 21.72 -4.88 7.16
C PRO A 166 20.29 -4.32 7.16
N VAL A 167 20.12 -3.07 6.72
CA VAL A 167 18.82 -2.39 6.75
C VAL A 167 17.91 -2.86 5.63
N ILE A 168 16.66 -3.16 5.99
CA ILE A 168 15.53 -3.29 5.05
C ILE A 168 14.47 -2.26 5.44
N ILE A 169 13.98 -1.51 4.45
CA ILE A 169 12.88 -0.57 4.61
C ILE A 169 11.59 -1.23 4.13
N LEU A 170 10.56 -1.23 4.98
CA LEU A 170 9.18 -1.42 4.55
C LEU A 170 8.49 -0.06 4.62
N GLY A 171 7.90 0.39 3.52
CA GLY A 171 7.29 1.72 3.41
C GLY A 171 5.80 1.67 3.10
N ALA A 172 5.06 2.68 3.56
CA ALA A 172 3.70 2.99 3.15
C ALA A 172 3.46 4.49 3.34
N HIS A 173 2.64 5.14 2.52
CA HIS A 173 2.24 6.52 2.79
C HIS A 173 1.01 6.57 3.71
N TYR A 174 0.84 7.65 4.47
CA TYR A 174 -0.29 7.80 5.39
C TYR A 174 -1.16 9.04 5.11
N ASP A 175 -0.68 9.94 4.25
CA ASP A 175 -1.48 11.05 3.76
C ASP A 175 -2.53 10.59 2.75
N THR A 176 -3.48 11.45 2.45
CA THR A 176 -4.52 11.18 1.45
C THR A 176 -4.65 12.33 0.48
N ARG A 177 -5.14 12.02 -0.70
CA ARG A 177 -5.40 13.00 -1.73
C ARG A 177 -6.40 14.07 -1.24
N PRO A 178 -6.07 15.36 -1.43
CA PRO A 178 -6.93 16.44 -0.99
C PRO A 178 -8.21 16.61 -1.82
N VAL A 179 -8.31 15.97 -2.97
CA VAL A 179 -9.43 16.07 -3.92
C VAL A 179 -9.69 14.73 -4.60
N ALA A 180 -10.93 14.38 -4.87
CA ALA A 180 -11.34 13.15 -5.55
C ALA A 180 -11.29 13.35 -7.09
N ASP A 181 -10.14 13.70 -7.65
CA ASP A 181 -10.02 14.15 -9.03
C ASP A 181 -10.30 13.06 -10.08
N GLN A 182 -10.38 11.79 -9.70
CA GLN A 182 -10.80 10.67 -10.53
C GLN A 182 -12.25 10.26 -10.31
N ASP A 183 -13.00 10.97 -9.45
CA ASP A 183 -14.41 10.62 -9.20
C ASP A 183 -15.23 10.69 -10.49
N PRO A 184 -16.04 9.65 -10.79
CA PRO A 184 -16.88 9.63 -11.98
C PRO A 184 -17.91 10.76 -11.99
N ASP A 185 -18.38 11.23 -10.80
CA ASP A 185 -19.23 12.41 -10.70
C ASP A 185 -18.39 13.69 -10.62
N PRO A 186 -18.40 14.54 -11.68
CA PRO A 186 -17.64 15.79 -11.68
C PRO A 186 -17.97 16.73 -10.52
N ALA A 187 -19.19 16.64 -9.94
CA ALA A 187 -19.60 17.48 -8.83
C ALA A 187 -18.86 17.12 -7.53
N ARG A 188 -18.35 15.90 -7.41
CA ARG A 188 -17.64 15.39 -6.23
C ARG A 188 -16.12 15.56 -6.33
N ARG A 189 -15.57 15.90 -7.49
CA ARG A 189 -14.12 15.95 -7.74
C ARG A 189 -13.34 16.94 -6.90
N SER A 190 -13.99 17.88 -6.24
CA SER A 190 -13.37 18.81 -5.29
C SER A 190 -13.44 18.35 -3.84
N GLU A 191 -14.12 17.23 -3.55
CA GLU A 191 -14.21 16.67 -2.22
C GLU A 191 -12.91 15.94 -1.86
N PRO A 192 -12.45 15.99 -0.58
CA PRO A 192 -11.30 15.20 -0.13
C PRO A 192 -11.71 13.73 0.02
N ILE A 193 -10.74 12.81 -0.13
CA ILE A 193 -10.97 11.38 0.02
C ILE A 193 -10.65 10.89 1.44
N LEU A 194 -11.28 9.78 1.85
CA LEU A 194 -10.97 9.13 3.13
C LEU A 194 -9.71 8.28 3.05
N GLY A 195 -9.35 7.78 1.88
CA GLY A 195 -8.14 7.02 1.67
C GLY A 195 -8.08 5.76 2.53
N ALA A 196 -9.10 4.89 2.42
CA ALA A 196 -9.15 3.66 3.20
C ALA A 196 -8.21 2.59 2.62
N ASN A 197 -8.14 2.50 1.30
CA ASN A 197 -7.16 1.68 0.61
C ASN A 197 -5.91 2.50 0.27
N ASP A 198 -6.12 3.67 -0.30
CA ASP A 198 -5.08 4.61 -0.72
C ASP A 198 -4.60 5.46 0.47
N GLY A 199 -3.50 4.99 1.04
CA GLY A 199 -2.81 5.39 2.24
C GLY A 199 -3.05 4.50 3.46
N ALA A 200 -4.29 4.17 3.85
CA ALA A 200 -4.48 3.49 5.13
C ALA A 200 -4.22 1.98 5.09
N SER A 201 -4.39 1.30 3.95
CA SER A 201 -4.19 -0.15 3.86
C SER A 201 -2.74 -0.57 4.06
N GLY A 202 -1.81 0.12 3.40
CA GLY A 202 -0.37 -0.12 3.55
C GLY A 202 0.11 0.16 4.97
N VAL A 203 -0.28 1.30 5.54
CA VAL A 203 0.00 1.65 6.95
C VAL A 203 -0.51 0.57 7.90
N ALA A 204 -1.72 0.06 7.69
CA ALA A 204 -2.33 -0.97 8.53
C ALA A 204 -1.52 -2.28 8.49
N VAL A 205 -1.04 -2.66 7.32
CA VAL A 205 -0.13 -3.82 7.17
C VAL A 205 1.16 -3.61 7.97
N LEU A 206 1.78 -2.43 7.86
CA LEU A 206 3.03 -2.15 8.59
C LEU A 206 2.81 -2.09 10.12
N LEU A 207 1.70 -1.55 10.61
CA LEU A 207 1.38 -1.52 12.03
C LEU A 207 1.11 -2.91 12.59
N GLU A 208 0.46 -3.79 11.84
CA GLU A 208 0.26 -5.18 12.26
C GLU A 208 1.58 -5.97 12.22
N LEU A 209 2.46 -5.73 11.24
CA LEU A 209 3.82 -6.26 11.25
C LEU A 209 4.59 -5.78 12.49
N ALA A 210 4.46 -4.50 12.87
CA ALA A 210 5.08 -3.98 14.08
C ALA A 210 4.65 -4.74 15.35
N ARG A 211 3.39 -5.18 15.39
CA ARG A 211 2.84 -5.94 16.52
C ARG A 211 3.32 -7.38 16.59
N VAL A 212 3.57 -8.03 15.45
CA VAL A 212 3.81 -9.49 15.40
C VAL A 212 5.26 -9.88 15.17
N LEU A 213 6.11 -9.01 14.63
CA LEU A 213 7.50 -9.33 14.39
C LEU A 213 8.27 -9.43 15.71
N ASP A 214 8.97 -10.55 15.91
CA ASP A 214 9.94 -10.70 17.00
C ASP A 214 11.25 -10.01 16.62
N GLN A 215 11.40 -8.76 17.05
CA GLN A 215 12.57 -7.92 16.74
C GLN A 215 13.90 -8.60 17.13
N ALA A 216 13.91 -9.39 18.21
CA ALA A 216 15.12 -10.08 18.66
C ALA A 216 15.54 -11.25 17.74
N ALA A 217 14.58 -11.82 17.00
CA ALA A 217 14.81 -12.91 16.06
C ALA A 217 15.14 -12.43 14.65
N LEU A 218 14.86 -11.16 14.33
CA LEU A 218 15.14 -10.59 13.00
C LEU A 218 16.64 -10.60 12.69
N LYS A 219 16.98 -10.97 11.46
CA LYS A 219 18.35 -10.98 10.93
C LYS A 219 18.67 -9.73 10.11
N ARG A 220 17.80 -8.74 10.19
CA ARG A 220 17.88 -7.43 9.54
C ARG A 220 17.43 -6.36 10.52
N GLU A 221 18.02 -5.19 10.40
CA GLU A 221 17.44 -3.99 10.98
C GLU A 221 16.28 -3.56 10.07
N VAL A 222 15.04 -3.75 10.53
CA VAL A 222 13.83 -3.41 9.78
C VAL A 222 13.42 -1.99 10.14
N TRP A 223 13.24 -1.17 9.11
CA TRP A 223 12.67 0.18 9.23
C TRP A 223 11.25 0.17 8.68
N LEU A 224 10.27 0.24 9.56
CA LEU A 224 8.88 0.50 9.20
C LEU A 224 8.73 2.00 9.00
N THR A 225 8.54 2.42 7.76
CA THR A 225 8.59 3.83 7.38
C THR A 225 7.22 4.26 6.84
N PHE A 226 6.73 5.36 7.40
CA PHE A 226 5.45 5.93 7.01
C PHE A 226 5.71 7.29 6.38
N PHE A 227 5.44 7.40 5.09
CA PHE A 227 5.69 8.60 4.30
C PHE A 227 4.52 9.56 4.36
N ASP A 228 4.81 10.86 4.35
CA ASP A 228 3.84 11.94 4.20
C ASP A 228 4.03 12.61 2.84
N ALA A 229 2.99 13.23 2.33
CA ALA A 229 3.03 13.97 1.07
C ALA A 229 3.37 13.10 -0.17
N GLU A 230 2.88 11.88 -0.21
CA GLU A 230 2.86 11.08 -1.42
C GLU A 230 1.78 11.61 -2.36
N ASP A 231 0.53 11.72 -1.87
CA ASP A 231 -0.70 11.74 -2.65
C ASP A 231 -1.18 13.17 -3.03
N ARG A 232 -0.27 14.13 -3.04
CA ARG A 232 -0.53 15.46 -3.61
C ARG A 232 -0.01 15.62 -5.04
N GLY A 233 0.46 14.55 -5.64
CA GLY A 233 1.10 14.56 -6.95
C GLY A 233 0.22 15.18 -8.04
N ARG A 234 0.83 15.99 -8.96
CA ARG A 234 0.19 16.72 -10.06
C ARG A 234 -0.79 17.82 -9.64
N LEU A 235 -1.07 17.99 -8.34
CA LEU A 235 -1.86 19.11 -7.83
C LEU A 235 -0.95 20.28 -7.50
N ASP A 236 -1.29 21.49 -7.94
CA ASP A 236 -0.53 22.72 -7.69
C ASP A 236 0.98 22.61 -8.01
N GLY A 237 1.33 21.78 -9.00
CA GLY A 237 2.72 21.50 -9.39
C GLY A 237 3.53 20.72 -8.37
N TRP A 238 2.90 19.94 -7.49
CA TRP A 238 3.57 18.97 -6.64
C TRP A 238 3.96 17.71 -7.43
N PRO A 239 5.11 17.10 -7.17
CA PRO A 239 5.35 15.71 -7.57
C PRO A 239 4.65 14.76 -6.60
N PHE A 240 4.49 13.50 -6.98
CA PHE A 240 4.21 12.41 -6.04
C PHE A 240 5.42 12.15 -5.14
N SER A 241 5.21 11.46 -4.02
CA SER A 241 6.28 10.84 -3.21
C SER A 241 7.27 11.84 -2.58
N VAL A 242 6.83 13.05 -2.20
CA VAL A 242 7.73 14.08 -1.65
C VAL A 242 8.41 13.59 -0.36
N GLY A 243 7.69 12.91 0.53
CA GLY A 243 8.26 12.35 1.76
C GLY A 243 9.34 11.31 1.49
N ALA A 244 9.08 10.38 0.57
CA ALA A 244 10.06 9.36 0.17
C ALA A 244 11.29 9.99 -0.51
N MET A 245 11.10 11.02 -1.35
CA MET A 245 12.21 11.79 -1.93
C MET A 245 13.10 12.41 -0.85
N GLU A 246 12.49 13.03 0.16
CA GLU A 246 13.23 13.63 1.29
C GLU A 246 13.95 12.55 2.12
N MET A 247 13.32 11.42 2.40
CA MET A 247 13.96 10.33 3.10
C MET A 247 15.13 9.77 2.29
N ALA A 248 14.89 9.40 1.04
CA ALA A 248 15.93 8.85 0.18
C ALA A 248 17.14 9.79 0.09
N ARG A 249 16.92 11.11 -0.05
CA ARG A 249 17.99 12.13 -0.08
C ARG A 249 18.82 12.17 1.21
N ARG A 250 18.20 11.92 2.37
CA ARG A 250 18.84 12.03 3.70
C ARG A 250 19.44 10.71 4.19
N LEU A 251 19.28 9.59 3.49
CA LEU A 251 19.88 8.33 3.89
C LEU A 251 21.41 8.46 4.01
N THR A 252 21.93 8.06 5.15
CA THR A 252 23.38 8.05 5.45
C THR A 252 24.00 6.67 5.22
N GLN A 253 23.19 5.64 5.09
CA GLN A 253 23.59 4.27 4.75
C GLN A 253 22.72 3.75 3.61
N VAL A 254 23.21 2.75 2.88
CA VAL A 254 22.49 2.14 1.77
C VAL A 254 21.71 0.94 2.31
N PRO A 255 20.38 0.94 2.30
CA PRO A 255 19.58 -0.23 2.64
C PRO A 255 19.83 -1.39 1.66
N GLU A 256 19.70 -2.62 2.15
CA GLU A 256 19.76 -3.82 1.32
C GLU A 256 18.57 -3.90 0.35
N ALA A 257 17.41 -3.49 0.82
CA ALA A 257 16.18 -3.44 0.03
C ALA A 257 15.18 -2.40 0.59
N MET A 258 14.26 -1.98 -0.27
CA MET A 258 13.05 -1.24 0.11
C MET A 258 11.83 -1.95 -0.49
N VAL A 259 10.79 -2.16 0.31
CA VAL A 259 9.51 -2.73 -0.13
C VAL A 259 8.42 -1.73 0.23
N LEU A 260 7.76 -1.21 -0.78
CA LEU A 260 6.58 -0.36 -0.64
C LEU A 260 5.33 -1.22 -0.57
N VAL A 261 4.37 -0.80 0.23
CA VAL A 261 3.05 -1.42 0.37
C VAL A 261 2.01 -0.33 0.18
N ASP A 262 1.35 -0.35 -0.96
CA ASP A 262 0.35 0.65 -1.31
C ASP A 262 -0.90 0.02 -1.92
N MET A 263 -2.08 0.56 -1.60
CA MET A 263 -3.40 0.11 -2.08
C MET A 263 -3.61 -1.42 -2.06
N VAL A 264 -3.23 -2.09 -0.97
CA VAL A 264 -3.23 -3.56 -0.87
C VAL A 264 -4.51 -4.14 -0.24
N GLY A 265 -5.50 -3.31 0.02
CA GLY A 265 -6.71 -3.70 0.73
C GLY A 265 -7.89 -4.11 -0.15
N ASP A 266 -7.84 -3.92 -1.46
CA ASP A 266 -8.99 -4.20 -2.34
C ASP A 266 -9.55 -5.61 -2.12
N ALA A 267 -10.87 -5.70 -1.97
CA ALA A 267 -11.57 -6.99 -1.81
C ALA A 267 -11.39 -7.91 -3.04
N ASP A 268 -11.23 -7.34 -4.25
CA ASP A 268 -10.91 -8.06 -5.50
C ASP A 268 -9.43 -7.95 -5.86
N GLN A 269 -8.57 -8.23 -4.89
CA GLN A 269 -7.13 -8.01 -4.94
C GLN A 269 -6.42 -8.71 -6.10
N GLN A 270 -5.63 -7.93 -6.87
CA GLN A 270 -4.81 -8.38 -8.00
C GLN A 270 -3.47 -7.65 -8.04
N ILE A 271 -2.46 -8.18 -7.40
CA ILE A 271 -1.12 -7.58 -7.31
C ILE A 271 -0.25 -8.10 -8.44
N TYR A 272 0.15 -7.23 -9.36
CA TYR A 272 1.00 -7.54 -10.52
C TYR A 272 2.43 -7.04 -10.31
N PHE A 273 3.37 -7.50 -11.13
CA PHE A 273 4.67 -6.86 -11.21
C PHE A 273 4.55 -5.46 -11.82
N GLU A 274 5.25 -4.52 -11.20
CA GLU A 274 5.43 -3.15 -11.64
C GLU A 274 6.83 -2.99 -12.26
N SER A 275 6.97 -2.22 -13.33
CA SER A 275 8.16 -2.24 -14.19
C SER A 275 9.38 -1.50 -13.61
N ASN A 276 9.19 -0.60 -12.67
CA ASN A 276 10.28 0.09 -11.97
C ASN A 276 10.83 -0.73 -10.79
N SER A 277 10.08 -1.73 -10.35
CA SER A 277 10.46 -2.63 -9.26
C SER A 277 11.65 -3.50 -9.64
N HIS A 278 12.52 -3.78 -8.63
CA HIS A 278 13.67 -4.67 -8.81
C HIS A 278 13.19 -6.12 -9.06
N PRO A 279 13.50 -6.72 -10.22
CA PRO A 279 12.84 -7.96 -10.65
C PRO A 279 13.15 -9.15 -9.75
N ASP A 280 14.39 -9.28 -9.26
CA ASP A 280 14.78 -10.42 -8.42
C ASP A 280 14.15 -10.33 -7.04
N LEU A 281 14.06 -9.12 -6.46
CA LEU A 281 13.40 -8.88 -5.17
C LEU A 281 11.88 -9.14 -5.27
N ALA A 282 11.24 -8.66 -6.34
CA ALA A 282 9.83 -8.97 -6.61
C ALA A 282 9.61 -10.48 -6.75
N ALA A 283 10.43 -11.18 -7.55
CA ALA A 283 10.32 -12.60 -7.72
C ALA A 283 10.51 -13.39 -6.41
N GLU A 284 11.41 -12.93 -5.52
CA GLU A 284 11.60 -13.51 -4.18
C GLU A 284 10.34 -13.40 -3.33
N ILE A 285 9.73 -12.20 -3.24
CA ILE A 285 8.52 -11.97 -2.45
C ILE A 285 7.33 -12.76 -3.03
N TRP A 286 7.12 -12.73 -4.37
CA TRP A 286 6.06 -13.51 -5.01
C TRP A 286 6.23 -15.02 -4.84
N LYS A 287 7.48 -15.51 -4.76
CA LYS A 287 7.76 -16.91 -4.44
C LYS A 287 7.31 -17.27 -3.02
N VAL A 288 7.48 -16.37 -2.05
CA VAL A 288 6.96 -16.55 -0.69
C VAL A 288 5.43 -16.57 -0.72
N ALA A 289 4.79 -15.59 -1.36
CA ALA A 289 3.33 -15.56 -1.51
C ALA A 289 2.78 -16.86 -2.12
N LYS A 290 3.44 -17.38 -3.17
CA LYS A 290 3.08 -18.67 -3.78
C LYS A 290 3.22 -19.83 -2.81
N SER A 291 4.29 -19.90 -2.00
CA SER A 291 4.48 -20.96 -1.00
C SER A 291 3.39 -20.97 0.09
N LEU A 292 2.73 -19.83 0.28
CA LEU A 292 1.61 -19.64 1.19
C LEU A 292 0.23 -19.86 0.53
N GLY A 293 0.19 -20.20 -0.77
CA GLY A 293 -1.05 -20.41 -1.51
C GLY A 293 -1.73 -19.14 -2.02
N TYR A 294 -0.97 -18.03 -2.11
CA TYR A 294 -1.48 -16.72 -2.54
C TYR A 294 -1.18 -16.37 -4.00
N GLU A 295 -0.73 -17.33 -4.82
CA GLU A 295 -0.37 -17.13 -6.23
C GLU A 295 -1.51 -16.62 -7.11
N LYS A 296 -2.75 -16.80 -6.68
CA LYS A 296 -3.92 -16.25 -7.38
C LYS A 296 -3.98 -14.72 -7.29
N TYR A 297 -3.43 -14.16 -6.22
CA TYR A 297 -3.48 -12.73 -5.90
C TYR A 297 -2.17 -12.02 -6.20
N PHE A 298 -1.03 -12.69 -6.00
CA PHE A 298 0.30 -12.23 -6.39
C PHE A 298 0.64 -12.76 -7.77
N ILE A 299 0.24 -12.02 -8.80
CA ILE A 299 0.27 -12.45 -10.20
C ILE A 299 1.63 -12.10 -10.82
N PRO A 300 2.49 -13.07 -11.20
CA PRO A 300 3.85 -12.82 -11.68
C PRO A 300 3.85 -12.39 -13.16
N GLN A 301 3.12 -11.33 -13.47
CA GLN A 301 3.03 -10.73 -14.80
C GLN A 301 3.29 -9.24 -14.68
N LEU A 302 4.12 -8.70 -15.58
CA LEU A 302 4.36 -7.28 -15.69
C LEU A 302 3.12 -6.58 -16.26
N LYS A 303 2.57 -5.60 -15.55
CA LYS A 303 1.36 -4.90 -16.00
C LYS A 303 1.49 -3.39 -15.99
N TYR A 304 2.09 -2.80 -14.97
CA TYR A 304 2.09 -1.36 -14.75
C TYR A 304 3.50 -0.76 -14.77
N THR A 305 3.54 0.57 -14.94
CA THR A 305 4.71 1.43 -14.71
C THR A 305 4.21 2.57 -13.82
N ILE A 306 4.56 2.53 -12.55
CA ILE A 306 3.99 3.40 -11.52
C ILE A 306 5.04 4.39 -11.02
N ILE A 307 4.59 5.61 -10.70
CA ILE A 307 5.38 6.62 -10.00
C ILE A 307 4.89 6.60 -8.56
N ASP A 308 5.74 6.15 -7.64
CA ASP A 308 5.38 5.97 -6.25
C ASP A 308 6.61 6.06 -5.34
N ASP A 309 6.42 5.92 -4.03
CA ASP A 309 7.42 6.08 -2.96
C ASP A 309 8.64 5.16 -3.08
N HIS A 310 8.59 4.07 -3.85
CA HIS A 310 9.74 3.21 -4.15
C HIS A 310 10.73 3.87 -5.12
N LEU A 311 10.27 4.72 -6.05
CA LEU A 311 11.11 5.31 -7.10
C LEU A 311 12.29 6.13 -6.59
N PRO A 312 12.18 6.98 -5.57
CA PRO A 312 13.32 7.70 -5.03
C PRO A 312 14.46 6.79 -4.55
N PHE A 313 14.15 5.58 -4.09
CA PHE A 313 15.13 4.58 -3.68
C PHE A 313 15.76 3.89 -4.90
N VAL A 314 14.95 3.52 -5.90
CA VAL A 314 15.44 2.99 -7.19
C VAL A 314 16.43 3.97 -7.83
N GLN A 315 16.13 5.27 -7.85
CA GLN A 315 17.00 6.30 -8.41
C GLN A 315 18.33 6.43 -7.67
N ARG A 316 18.41 5.95 -6.42
CA ARG A 316 19.65 5.85 -5.64
C ARG A 316 20.36 4.51 -5.80
N GLY A 317 19.89 3.62 -6.67
CA GLY A 317 20.45 2.29 -6.89
C GLY A 317 20.16 1.30 -5.76
N ILE A 318 19.13 1.57 -4.93
CA ILE A 318 18.65 0.66 -3.89
C ILE A 318 17.62 -0.27 -4.55
N PRO A 319 17.75 -1.61 -4.40
CA PRO A 319 16.72 -2.53 -4.85
C PRO A 319 15.39 -2.22 -4.15
N ALA A 320 14.38 -1.84 -4.91
CA ALA A 320 13.07 -1.51 -4.35
C ALA A 320 11.95 -2.22 -5.12
N VAL A 321 10.87 -2.54 -4.43
CA VAL A 321 9.65 -3.18 -4.97
C VAL A 321 8.44 -2.42 -4.50
N ASP A 322 7.49 -2.26 -5.38
CA ASP A 322 6.15 -1.77 -5.10
C ASP A 322 5.17 -2.95 -5.10
N ILE A 323 4.53 -3.19 -3.97
CA ILE A 323 3.45 -4.15 -3.80
C ILE A 323 2.15 -3.35 -3.82
N ILE A 324 1.54 -3.30 -4.99
CA ILE A 324 0.38 -2.45 -5.24
C ILE A 324 -0.69 -3.17 -6.04
N ASP A 325 -1.95 -2.96 -5.69
CA ASP A 325 -3.09 -3.30 -6.54
C ASP A 325 -3.60 -2.04 -7.24
N PHE A 326 -3.10 -1.80 -8.44
CA PHE A 326 -3.47 -0.63 -9.24
C PHE A 326 -4.72 -0.86 -10.12
N ASP A 327 -5.40 -2.00 -9.95
CA ASP A 327 -6.71 -2.25 -10.57
C ASP A 327 -7.87 -1.71 -9.72
N TYR A 328 -7.58 -1.16 -8.55
CA TYR A 328 -8.56 -0.63 -7.59
C TYR A 328 -9.47 0.44 -8.20
N PRO A 329 -10.79 0.19 -8.38
CA PRO A 329 -11.66 1.08 -9.14
C PRO A 329 -12.04 2.37 -8.41
N TYR A 330 -11.76 2.46 -7.10
CA TYR A 330 -12.10 3.63 -6.28
C TYR A 330 -10.91 4.56 -6.03
N TRP A 331 -9.79 4.32 -6.71
CA TRP A 331 -8.60 5.16 -6.63
C TRP A 331 -8.92 6.62 -6.92
N HIS A 332 -8.55 7.53 -6.02
CA HIS A 332 -8.79 8.96 -6.06
C HIS A 332 -10.27 9.35 -6.22
N THR A 333 -11.17 8.55 -5.66
CA THR A 333 -12.62 8.85 -5.59
C THR A 333 -13.09 8.97 -4.15
N VAL A 334 -14.23 9.59 -3.92
CA VAL A 334 -14.85 9.65 -2.59
C VAL A 334 -15.39 8.29 -2.10
N GLU A 335 -15.39 7.29 -2.98
CA GLU A 335 -15.80 5.92 -2.65
C GLU A 335 -14.63 5.08 -2.09
N ASP A 336 -13.41 5.61 -1.96
CA ASP A 336 -12.33 4.94 -1.25
C ASP A 336 -12.60 4.95 0.27
N THR A 337 -13.44 4.02 0.67
CA THR A 337 -14.00 3.88 2.02
C THR A 337 -13.71 2.50 2.59
N ALA A 338 -13.79 2.35 3.92
CA ALA A 338 -13.38 1.13 4.61
C ALA A 338 -14.12 -0.14 4.14
N ASP A 339 -15.35 -0.03 3.65
CA ASP A 339 -16.12 -1.16 3.12
C ASP A 339 -15.59 -1.72 1.79
N LYS A 340 -14.60 -1.07 1.17
CA LYS A 340 -13.89 -1.55 -0.01
C LYS A 340 -12.65 -2.36 0.36
N VAL A 341 -12.20 -2.26 1.61
CA VAL A 341 -11.02 -2.95 2.12
C VAL A 341 -11.41 -4.29 2.76
N SER A 342 -10.69 -5.36 2.41
CA SER A 342 -10.90 -6.71 2.93
C SER A 342 -9.80 -7.10 3.92
N PRO A 343 -10.16 -7.62 5.11
CA PRO A 343 -9.20 -8.22 6.03
C PRO A 343 -8.35 -9.33 5.39
N GLU A 344 -8.94 -10.13 4.50
CA GLU A 344 -8.25 -11.22 3.80
C GLU A 344 -7.19 -10.69 2.83
N SER A 345 -7.42 -9.53 2.22
CA SER A 345 -6.44 -8.89 1.34
C SER A 345 -5.24 -8.40 2.15
N LEU A 346 -5.47 -7.73 3.26
CA LEU A 346 -4.43 -7.32 4.20
C LEU A 346 -3.66 -8.52 4.76
N GLN A 347 -4.38 -9.62 5.09
CA GLN A 347 -3.80 -10.88 5.56
C GLN A 347 -2.78 -11.43 4.57
N ARG A 348 -3.12 -11.49 3.30
CA ARG A 348 -2.24 -12.07 2.26
C ARG A 348 -0.93 -11.32 2.14
N VAL A 349 -0.99 -10.01 2.12
CA VAL A 349 0.21 -9.16 2.00
C VAL A 349 1.04 -9.21 3.28
N GLY A 350 0.42 -8.98 4.43
CA GLY A 350 1.13 -8.96 5.70
C GLY A 350 1.75 -10.31 6.06
N HIS A 351 1.05 -11.43 5.84
CA HIS A 351 1.60 -12.77 6.06
C HIS A 351 2.78 -13.06 5.13
N THR A 352 2.68 -12.65 3.85
CA THR A 352 3.79 -12.80 2.91
C THR A 352 5.03 -12.05 3.37
N LEU A 353 4.88 -10.80 3.80
CA LEU A 353 5.98 -9.97 4.29
C LEU A 353 6.55 -10.47 5.63
N GLN A 354 5.69 -10.93 6.56
CA GLN A 354 6.13 -11.55 7.80
C GLN A 354 7.04 -12.74 7.51
N VAL A 355 6.57 -13.70 6.71
CA VAL A 355 7.32 -14.91 6.37
C VAL A 355 8.60 -14.59 5.59
N TRP A 356 8.54 -13.63 4.68
CA TRP A 356 9.72 -13.17 3.95
C TRP A 356 10.80 -12.65 4.88
N LEU A 357 10.47 -11.70 5.78
CA LEU A 357 11.43 -11.10 6.71
C LEU A 357 12.04 -12.12 7.68
N GLU A 358 11.22 -13.02 8.24
CA GLU A 358 11.64 -14.02 9.23
C GLU A 358 12.55 -15.10 8.63
N ASN A 359 12.43 -15.38 7.33
CA ASN A 359 13.23 -16.39 6.64
C ASN A 359 14.46 -15.84 5.88
N LEU A 360 14.75 -14.55 5.98
CA LEU A 360 15.96 -14.00 5.38
C LEU A 360 17.20 -14.67 5.98
N PRO A 361 18.20 -15.03 5.15
CA PRO A 361 19.40 -15.71 5.63
C PRO A 361 20.23 -14.80 6.52
N THR A 362 20.90 -15.36 7.50
CA THR A 362 21.95 -14.65 8.25
C THR A 362 23.11 -14.35 7.28
N ARG A 363 23.53 -13.11 7.18
CA ARG A 363 24.68 -12.67 6.40
C ARG A 363 25.84 -12.31 7.30
#